data_ad2ba940cce1439a07f831bcd1d03b77
#
_entry.id   ad2ba940cce1439a07f831bcd1d03b77
#
_cell.length_a   1.000
_cell.length_b   1.000
_cell.length_c   1.000
_cell.angle_alpha   90.00
_cell.angle_beta   90.00
_cell.angle_gamma   90.00
#
_symmetry.space_group_name_H-M   'P 1'
#
loop_
_entity.id
_entity.type
_entity.pdbx_description
1 polymer ?
#
loop_
_entity_poly.entity_id
_entity_poly.type
_entity_poly.pdbx_seq_one_letter_code
_entity_poly.pdbx_strand_id
1 'polypeptide(L)'
;MKGLGTALVTPFTEEGKIDFKALGTLIEHQIAGGTDYLVVLGTTSEVPTLSHKEQDEIVTFVVKQVAGRMPLVLGIGGNCTAAVIEKIEGWKEILTKHFAAILSVTPYYNRPQQEGLYLHFCEIAKASPVPVILYNVPKRTGVNLLPETTRRIYDAYPEKIIGIKEACGNIEQFAQTVTIANGDFAVISGDDDLACEMVKIGGDGLISVAGNAWPAEMKQIVKEKDAIMQAKMGHRIHLLFVEGNPSGIKTVLTEMGMIKNVLRLPMVPCTENTQMVIRRALAQG
;
A
#
# COMPACT_ATOMS: atom_id res chain seq x y z
N MET A 1 -10.91 -0.93 -8.05
CA MET A 1 -10.36 -1.70 -6.89
C MET A 1 -11.15 -1.31 -5.66
N LYS A 2 -11.78 -2.27 -4.97
CA LYS A 2 -12.63 -2.02 -3.77
C LYS A 2 -12.29 -3.04 -2.70
N GLY A 3 -12.66 -2.76 -1.44
CA GLY A 3 -12.42 -3.67 -0.32
C GLY A 3 -11.03 -3.53 0.31
N LEU A 4 -10.51 -4.62 0.87
CA LEU A 4 -9.21 -4.67 1.55
C LEU A 4 -8.08 -5.02 0.59
N GLY A 5 -7.16 -4.10 0.40
CA GLY A 5 -5.83 -4.37 -0.16
C GLY A 5 -4.79 -4.45 0.94
N THR A 6 -3.81 -5.34 0.85
CA THR A 6 -2.69 -5.39 1.79
C THR A 6 -1.40 -4.97 1.11
N ALA A 7 -0.73 -3.94 1.66
CA ALA A 7 0.61 -3.54 1.25
C ALA A 7 1.63 -4.52 1.84
N LEU A 8 2.04 -5.53 1.07
CA LEU A 8 2.92 -6.60 1.54
C LEU A 8 4.25 -6.07 2.05
N VAL A 9 4.73 -6.64 3.16
CA VAL A 9 6.12 -6.51 3.59
C VAL A 9 7.04 -7.36 2.73
N THR A 10 8.33 -7.00 2.65
CA THR A 10 9.38 -7.88 2.14
C THR A 10 10.12 -8.50 3.33
N PRO A 11 9.94 -9.80 3.61
CA PRO A 11 10.70 -10.47 4.67
C PRO A 11 12.14 -10.69 4.24
N PHE A 12 13.07 -10.57 5.20
CA PHE A 12 14.49 -10.83 4.99
C PHE A 12 15.00 -11.93 5.91
N THR A 13 16.03 -12.67 5.45
CA THR A 13 16.80 -13.59 6.29
C THR A 13 17.70 -12.81 7.25
N GLU A 14 18.35 -13.48 8.20
CA GLU A 14 19.31 -12.85 9.13
C GLU A 14 20.50 -12.19 8.41
N GLU A 15 20.86 -12.72 7.23
CA GLU A 15 21.89 -12.15 6.36
C GLU A 15 21.40 -11.01 5.46
N GLY A 16 20.12 -10.58 5.63
CA GLY A 16 19.53 -9.49 4.86
C GLY A 16 19.14 -9.85 3.42
N LYS A 17 19.10 -11.14 3.05
CA LYS A 17 18.58 -11.61 1.75
C LYS A 17 17.06 -11.71 1.80
N ILE A 18 16.39 -11.68 0.65
CA ILE A 18 14.93 -11.88 0.59
C ILE A 18 14.60 -13.31 1.07
N ASP A 19 13.69 -13.42 2.04
CA ASP A 19 13.15 -14.68 2.51
C ASP A 19 11.88 -15.05 1.72
N PHE A 20 12.07 -15.72 0.58
CA PHE A 20 10.97 -16.15 -0.27
C PHE A 20 10.05 -17.17 0.40
N LYS A 21 10.56 -17.98 1.35
CA LYS A 21 9.73 -18.93 2.10
C LYS A 21 8.75 -18.18 2.99
N ALA A 22 9.24 -17.22 3.76
CA ALA A 22 8.40 -16.37 4.60
C ALA A 22 7.42 -15.53 3.76
N LEU A 23 7.88 -14.98 2.61
CA LEU A 23 7.01 -14.25 1.69
C LEU A 23 5.87 -15.14 1.17
N GLY A 24 6.14 -16.39 0.81
CA GLY A 24 5.12 -17.36 0.43
C GLY A 24 4.11 -17.61 1.54
N THR A 25 4.57 -17.80 2.78
CA THR A 25 3.70 -17.95 3.97
C THR A 25 2.80 -16.74 4.18
N LEU A 26 3.34 -15.52 4.04
CA LEU A 26 2.57 -14.28 4.14
C LEU A 26 1.48 -14.18 3.05
N ILE A 27 1.79 -14.56 1.82
CA ILE A 27 0.81 -14.58 0.72
C ILE A 27 -0.33 -15.55 1.03
N GLU A 28 -0.03 -16.77 1.49
CA GLU A 28 -1.07 -17.73 1.87
C GLU A 28 -1.92 -17.22 3.06
N HIS A 29 -1.29 -16.56 4.02
CA HIS A 29 -1.99 -15.90 5.13
C HIS A 29 -2.99 -14.83 4.63
N GLN A 30 -2.61 -14.03 3.64
CA GLN A 30 -3.50 -13.03 3.03
C GLN A 30 -4.69 -13.68 2.31
N ILE A 31 -4.43 -14.75 1.56
CA ILE A 31 -5.47 -15.48 0.82
C ILE A 31 -6.46 -16.11 1.81
N ALA A 32 -5.95 -16.79 2.85
CA ALA A 32 -6.77 -17.41 3.89
C ALA A 32 -7.58 -16.39 4.70
N GLY A 33 -7.02 -15.20 4.97
CA GLY A 33 -7.69 -14.11 5.67
C GLY A 33 -8.69 -13.30 4.82
N GLY A 34 -8.80 -13.62 3.53
CA GLY A 34 -9.81 -13.04 2.64
C GLY A 34 -9.48 -11.64 2.12
N THR A 35 -8.20 -11.25 2.10
CA THR A 35 -7.74 -10.01 1.43
C THR A 35 -8.25 -9.96 -0.01
N ASP A 36 -8.77 -8.82 -0.47
CA ASP A 36 -9.35 -8.69 -1.82
C ASP A 36 -8.28 -8.53 -2.91
N TYR A 37 -7.14 -7.91 -2.59
CA TYR A 37 -6.00 -7.76 -3.50
C TYR A 37 -4.70 -7.49 -2.75
N LEU A 38 -3.56 -7.78 -3.37
CA LEU A 38 -2.24 -7.50 -2.82
C LEU A 38 -1.58 -6.33 -3.53
N VAL A 39 -0.94 -5.45 -2.74
CA VAL A 39 -0.05 -4.39 -3.25
C VAL A 39 1.39 -4.84 -3.07
N VAL A 40 2.05 -5.12 -4.18
CA VAL A 40 3.44 -5.60 -4.27
C VAL A 40 4.34 -4.40 -4.52
N LEU A 41 5.51 -4.35 -3.90
CA LEU A 41 6.47 -3.26 -4.01
C LEU A 41 5.88 -1.88 -3.64
N GLY A 42 4.95 -1.85 -2.67
CA GLY A 42 4.49 -0.60 -2.04
C GLY A 42 5.53 -0.07 -1.04
N THR A 43 5.19 1.01 -0.34
CA THR A 43 6.05 1.62 0.71
C THR A 43 6.48 0.62 1.78
N THR A 44 5.56 -0.24 2.21
CA THR A 44 5.76 -1.26 3.26
C THR A 44 6.75 -2.35 2.86
N SER A 45 7.00 -2.52 1.55
CA SER A 45 7.96 -3.50 1.00
C SER A 45 9.43 -3.05 1.04
N GLU A 46 9.75 -1.89 1.62
CA GLU A 46 11.13 -1.33 1.65
C GLU A 46 11.78 -1.18 0.25
N VAL A 47 11.00 -0.84 -0.77
CA VAL A 47 11.44 -0.76 -2.17
C VAL A 47 12.74 0.01 -2.38
N PRO A 48 12.98 1.17 -1.70
CA PRO A 48 14.24 1.90 -1.86
C PRO A 48 15.51 1.11 -1.48
N THR A 49 15.38 0.03 -0.71
CA THR A 49 16.50 -0.83 -0.28
C THR A 49 16.66 -2.08 -1.14
N LEU A 50 15.79 -2.27 -2.12
CA LEU A 50 15.80 -3.40 -3.04
C LEU A 50 16.48 -3.02 -4.36
N SER A 51 17.44 -3.82 -4.80
CA SER A 51 17.99 -3.70 -6.16
C SER A 51 16.91 -4.02 -7.22
N HIS A 52 17.11 -3.57 -8.45
CA HIS A 52 16.20 -3.89 -9.56
C HIS A 52 15.99 -5.40 -9.73
N LYS A 53 17.09 -6.17 -9.65
CA LYS A 53 17.04 -7.63 -9.73
C LYS A 53 16.17 -8.23 -8.62
N GLU A 54 16.29 -7.75 -7.38
CA GLU A 54 15.46 -8.23 -6.28
C GLU A 54 13.99 -7.85 -6.45
N GLN A 55 13.71 -6.66 -7.00
CA GLN A 55 12.34 -6.27 -7.35
C GLN A 55 11.74 -7.23 -8.39
N ASP A 56 12.49 -7.58 -9.44
CA ASP A 56 12.07 -8.55 -10.46
C ASP A 56 11.84 -9.96 -9.87
N GLU A 57 12.73 -10.41 -8.98
CA GLU A 57 12.60 -11.69 -8.30
C GLU A 57 11.34 -11.74 -7.41
N ILE A 58 11.06 -10.65 -6.65
CA ILE A 58 9.83 -10.54 -5.83
C ILE A 58 8.58 -10.56 -6.71
N VAL A 59 8.54 -9.76 -7.77
CA VAL A 59 7.40 -9.67 -8.68
C VAL A 59 7.11 -11.04 -9.29
N THR A 60 8.14 -11.71 -9.81
CA THR A 60 8.03 -13.05 -10.41
C THR A 60 7.54 -14.09 -9.40
N PHE A 61 8.10 -14.06 -8.19
CA PHE A 61 7.71 -14.97 -7.11
C PHE A 61 6.25 -14.77 -6.68
N VAL A 62 5.83 -13.50 -6.47
CA VAL A 62 4.47 -13.19 -6.04
C VAL A 62 3.44 -13.61 -7.10
N VAL A 63 3.70 -13.32 -8.38
CA VAL A 63 2.84 -13.76 -9.49
C VAL A 63 2.68 -15.28 -9.49
N LYS A 64 3.78 -16.01 -9.36
CA LYS A 64 3.77 -17.48 -9.31
C LYS A 64 3.04 -18.01 -8.07
N GLN A 65 3.29 -17.43 -6.89
CA GLN A 65 2.70 -17.87 -5.63
C GLN A 65 1.21 -17.59 -5.57
N VAL A 66 0.77 -16.40 -6.02
CA VAL A 66 -0.65 -16.04 -6.05
C VAL A 66 -1.42 -16.85 -7.10
N ALA A 67 -0.80 -17.16 -8.24
CA ALA A 67 -1.35 -18.00 -9.30
C ALA A 67 -2.79 -17.62 -9.72
N GLY A 68 -3.07 -16.31 -9.82
CA GLY A 68 -4.38 -15.79 -10.22
C GLY A 68 -5.50 -15.88 -9.17
N ARG A 69 -5.20 -16.33 -7.94
CA ARG A 69 -6.20 -16.49 -6.86
C ARG A 69 -6.74 -15.16 -6.32
N MET A 70 -6.05 -14.07 -6.56
CA MET A 70 -6.49 -12.70 -6.23
C MET A 70 -5.82 -11.67 -7.13
N PRO A 71 -6.41 -10.48 -7.30
CA PRO A 71 -5.81 -9.39 -8.05
C PRO A 71 -4.50 -8.90 -7.43
N LEU A 72 -3.56 -8.46 -8.27
CA LEU A 72 -2.29 -7.86 -7.88
C LEU A 72 -2.24 -6.40 -8.33
N VAL A 73 -1.70 -5.54 -7.49
CA VAL A 73 -1.38 -4.14 -7.78
C VAL A 73 0.13 -3.94 -7.58
N LEU A 74 0.82 -3.36 -8.56
CA LEU A 74 2.26 -3.12 -8.46
C LEU A 74 2.56 -1.68 -8.08
N GLY A 75 3.32 -1.47 -7.02
CA GLY A 75 3.82 -0.16 -6.63
C GLY A 75 4.92 0.30 -7.61
N ILE A 76 4.60 1.30 -8.43
CA ILE A 76 5.54 1.93 -9.35
C ILE A 76 5.43 3.43 -9.19
N GLY A 77 6.42 4.07 -8.59
CA GLY A 77 6.47 5.51 -8.40
C GLY A 77 7.89 6.01 -8.27
N GLY A 78 8.03 7.32 -8.24
CA GLY A 78 9.32 8.00 -8.14
C GLY A 78 9.14 9.51 -8.25
N ASN A 79 10.25 10.23 -8.15
CA ASN A 79 10.26 11.69 -8.25
C ASN A 79 10.84 12.22 -9.58
N CYS A 80 11.02 11.32 -10.55
CA CYS A 80 11.38 11.65 -11.93
C CYS A 80 10.41 10.92 -12.88
N THR A 81 9.61 11.65 -13.64
CA THR A 81 8.60 11.10 -14.56
C THR A 81 9.19 10.11 -15.55
N ALA A 82 10.32 10.47 -16.17
CA ALA A 82 11.00 9.61 -17.14
C ALA A 82 11.44 8.26 -16.54
N ALA A 83 12.00 8.28 -15.31
CA ALA A 83 12.41 7.05 -14.63
C ALA A 83 11.22 6.16 -14.20
N VAL A 84 10.06 6.78 -13.90
CA VAL A 84 8.83 6.01 -13.64
C VAL A 84 8.33 5.34 -14.92
N ILE A 85 8.35 6.05 -16.04
CA ILE A 85 7.96 5.51 -17.36
C ILE A 85 8.90 4.37 -17.75
N GLU A 86 10.21 4.53 -17.60
CA GLU A 86 11.20 3.48 -17.88
C GLU A 86 10.92 2.20 -17.07
N LYS A 87 10.57 2.33 -15.79
CA LYS A 87 10.17 1.17 -14.97
C LYS A 87 8.88 0.51 -15.49
N ILE A 88 7.89 1.30 -15.88
CA ILE A 88 6.63 0.77 -16.44
C ILE A 88 6.92 -0.02 -17.73
N GLU A 89 7.73 0.53 -18.62
CA GLU A 89 8.10 -0.14 -19.87
C GLU A 89 8.91 -1.42 -19.61
N GLY A 90 9.83 -1.39 -18.64
CA GLY A 90 10.62 -2.58 -18.26
C GLY A 90 9.75 -3.74 -17.73
N TRP A 91 8.61 -3.44 -17.12
CA TRP A 91 7.65 -4.44 -16.63
C TRP A 91 6.39 -4.60 -17.48
N LYS A 92 6.35 -4.03 -18.68
CA LYS A 92 5.16 -3.99 -19.53
C LYS A 92 4.50 -5.34 -19.76
N GLU A 93 5.29 -6.36 -20.06
CA GLU A 93 4.78 -7.71 -20.33
C GLU A 93 4.14 -8.34 -19.09
N ILE A 94 4.82 -8.32 -17.95
CA ILE A 94 4.33 -8.90 -16.70
C ILE A 94 3.14 -8.11 -16.14
N LEU A 95 3.15 -6.77 -16.27
CA LEU A 95 2.03 -5.90 -15.92
C LEU A 95 0.77 -6.30 -16.70
N THR A 96 0.86 -6.36 -18.02
CA THR A 96 -0.28 -6.68 -18.88
C THR A 96 -0.88 -8.05 -18.58
N LYS A 97 -0.04 -9.03 -18.22
CA LYS A 97 -0.49 -10.41 -18.01
C LYS A 97 -1.03 -10.69 -16.60
N HIS A 98 -0.52 -10.00 -15.58
CA HIS A 98 -0.69 -10.45 -14.19
C HIS A 98 -1.17 -9.38 -13.21
N PHE A 99 -1.13 -8.10 -13.58
CA PHE A 99 -1.50 -7.02 -12.67
C PHE A 99 -2.79 -6.33 -13.10
N ALA A 100 -3.66 -6.09 -12.13
CA ALA A 100 -4.91 -5.36 -12.34
C ALA A 100 -4.70 -3.85 -12.44
N ALA A 101 -3.66 -3.33 -11.79
CA ALA A 101 -3.31 -1.91 -11.78
C ALA A 101 -1.87 -1.68 -11.31
N ILE A 102 -1.37 -0.45 -11.50
CA ILE A 102 -0.23 0.08 -10.76
C ILE A 102 -0.70 1.07 -9.68
N LEU A 103 0.05 1.18 -8.58
CA LEU A 103 -0.10 2.19 -7.53
C LEU A 103 1.06 3.17 -7.64
N SER A 104 0.79 4.43 -8.04
CA SER A 104 1.83 5.41 -8.31
C SER A 104 1.78 6.57 -7.31
N VAL A 105 2.83 6.69 -6.49
CA VAL A 105 2.96 7.72 -5.46
C VAL A 105 3.29 9.08 -6.07
N THR A 106 2.79 10.16 -5.46
CA THR A 106 3.20 11.53 -5.81
C THR A 106 4.72 11.70 -5.69
N PRO A 107 5.36 12.47 -6.60
CA PRO A 107 6.79 12.76 -6.51
C PRO A 107 7.18 13.29 -5.13
N TYR A 108 8.20 12.70 -4.54
CA TYR A 108 8.74 13.08 -3.23
C TYR A 108 10.03 13.89 -3.38
N TYR A 109 10.45 14.61 -2.35
CA TYR A 109 11.68 15.39 -2.26
C TYR A 109 11.66 16.68 -3.08
N ASN A 110 11.43 16.64 -4.41
CA ASN A 110 11.41 17.80 -5.31
C ASN A 110 10.11 18.63 -5.24
N ARG A 111 9.06 18.12 -4.60
CA ARG A 111 7.82 18.81 -4.21
C ARG A 111 7.19 19.63 -5.36
N PRO A 112 6.77 19.02 -6.45
CA PRO A 112 6.17 19.73 -7.58
C PRO A 112 4.87 20.45 -7.20
N GLN A 113 4.54 21.51 -7.92
CA GLN A 113 3.25 22.18 -7.82
C GLN A 113 2.14 21.33 -8.44
N GLN A 114 0.87 21.70 -8.23
CA GLN A 114 -0.29 20.93 -8.72
C GLN A 114 -0.25 20.68 -10.23
N GLU A 115 0.19 21.66 -11.02
CA GLU A 115 0.36 21.48 -12.48
C GLU A 115 1.43 20.43 -12.81
N GLY A 116 2.53 20.42 -12.06
CA GLY A 116 3.56 19.37 -12.21
C GLY A 116 3.05 17.99 -11.84
N LEU A 117 2.21 17.87 -10.80
CA LEU A 117 1.53 16.61 -10.44
C LEU A 117 0.58 16.16 -11.54
N TYR A 118 -0.23 17.08 -12.09
CA TYR A 118 -1.13 16.79 -13.19
C TYR A 118 -0.39 16.23 -14.39
N LEU A 119 0.65 16.92 -14.87
CA LEU A 119 1.45 16.50 -16.03
C LEU A 119 2.16 15.16 -15.76
N HIS A 120 2.73 14.98 -14.56
CA HIS A 120 3.38 13.74 -14.15
C HIS A 120 2.46 12.53 -14.27
N PHE A 121 1.25 12.60 -13.71
CA PHE A 121 0.32 11.49 -13.75
C PHE A 121 -0.31 11.29 -15.12
N CYS A 122 -0.49 12.34 -15.91
CA CYS A 122 -0.90 12.22 -17.32
C CYS A 122 0.12 11.41 -18.14
N GLU A 123 1.41 11.67 -17.99
CA GLU A 123 2.45 10.91 -18.67
C GLU A 123 2.52 9.44 -18.20
N ILE A 124 2.33 9.19 -16.89
CA ILE A 124 2.24 7.82 -16.35
C ILE A 124 1.02 7.10 -16.93
N ALA A 125 -0.14 7.75 -16.99
CA ALA A 125 -1.36 7.17 -17.55
C ALA A 125 -1.20 6.77 -19.02
N LYS A 126 -0.51 7.60 -19.82
CA LYS A 126 -0.18 7.29 -21.23
C LYS A 126 0.72 6.06 -21.35
N ALA A 127 1.76 5.96 -20.50
CA ALA A 127 2.76 4.90 -20.57
C ALA A 127 2.25 3.56 -20.02
N SER A 128 1.33 3.60 -19.04
CA SER A 128 0.90 2.39 -18.35
C SER A 128 0.05 1.48 -19.23
N PRO A 129 0.42 0.19 -19.38
CA PRO A 129 -0.40 -0.81 -20.08
C PRO A 129 -1.66 -1.21 -19.30
N VAL A 130 -1.68 -0.95 -18.00
CA VAL A 130 -2.78 -1.29 -17.07
C VAL A 130 -3.30 -0.04 -16.37
N PRO A 131 -4.47 -0.08 -15.72
CA PRO A 131 -4.99 1.01 -14.91
C PRO A 131 -4.02 1.54 -13.86
N VAL A 132 -4.18 2.80 -13.48
CA VAL A 132 -3.34 3.50 -12.50
C VAL A 132 -4.19 3.94 -11.31
N ILE A 133 -3.73 3.64 -10.11
CA ILE A 133 -4.22 4.17 -8.85
C ILE A 133 -3.23 5.26 -8.41
N LEU A 134 -3.70 6.49 -8.26
CA LEU A 134 -2.91 7.58 -7.70
C LEU A 134 -2.61 7.29 -6.22
N TYR A 135 -1.48 7.76 -5.71
CA TYR A 135 -1.18 7.62 -4.28
C TYR A 135 -0.71 8.94 -3.67
N ASN A 136 -1.55 9.50 -2.80
CA ASN A 136 -1.28 10.72 -2.06
C ASN A 136 -0.88 10.40 -0.61
N VAL A 137 0.34 10.80 -0.21
CA VAL A 137 0.86 10.58 1.15
C VAL A 137 1.79 11.73 1.58
N PRO A 138 1.23 12.91 1.86
CA PRO A 138 2.01 14.13 2.12
C PRO A 138 3.04 14.01 3.25
N LYS A 139 2.75 13.22 4.28
CA LYS A 139 3.68 12.95 5.40
C LYS A 139 5.01 12.32 4.96
N ARG A 140 5.03 11.62 3.80
CA ARG A 140 6.23 10.99 3.26
C ARG A 140 6.82 11.74 2.07
N THR A 141 5.97 12.35 1.25
CA THR A 141 6.41 12.97 0.00
C THR A 141 6.73 14.47 0.15
N GLY A 142 6.14 15.13 1.16
CA GLY A 142 6.23 16.57 1.33
C GLY A 142 5.38 17.36 0.33
N VAL A 143 4.53 16.69 -0.46
CA VAL A 143 3.60 17.31 -1.41
C VAL A 143 2.22 16.67 -1.28
N ASN A 144 1.18 17.49 -1.35
CA ASN A 144 -0.22 17.05 -1.27
C ASN A 144 -0.88 17.15 -2.64
N LEU A 145 -1.46 16.06 -3.13
CA LEU A 145 -2.30 16.04 -4.33
C LEU A 145 -3.71 16.47 -3.94
N LEU A 146 -4.13 17.65 -4.40
CA LEU A 146 -5.44 18.20 -4.05
C LEU A 146 -6.58 17.50 -4.81
N PRO A 147 -7.82 17.48 -4.24
CA PRO A 147 -8.97 16.86 -4.88
C PRO A 147 -9.24 17.39 -6.30
N GLU A 148 -9.14 18.71 -6.52
CA GLU A 148 -9.37 19.32 -7.83
C GLU A 148 -8.33 18.84 -8.86
N THR A 149 -7.08 18.65 -8.45
CA THR A 149 -6.03 18.12 -9.33
C THR A 149 -6.27 16.65 -9.62
N THR A 150 -6.67 15.87 -8.60
CA THR A 150 -7.09 14.49 -8.77
C THR A 150 -8.21 14.36 -9.80
N ARG A 151 -9.22 15.21 -9.70
CA ARG A 151 -10.33 15.26 -10.64
C ARG A 151 -9.87 15.58 -12.06
N ARG A 152 -9.01 16.59 -12.23
CA ARG A 152 -8.43 16.94 -13.56
C ARG A 152 -7.67 15.78 -14.18
N ILE A 153 -6.89 15.02 -13.39
CA ILE A 153 -6.16 13.86 -13.87
C ILE A 153 -7.13 12.78 -14.35
N TYR A 154 -8.15 12.49 -13.54
CA TYR A 154 -9.20 11.52 -13.91
C TYR A 154 -9.93 11.92 -15.18
N ASP A 155 -10.38 13.17 -15.31
CA ASP A 155 -11.10 13.66 -16.49
C ASP A 155 -10.26 13.59 -17.77
N ALA A 156 -8.94 13.72 -17.66
CA ALA A 156 -8.03 13.60 -18.80
C ALA A 156 -7.83 12.14 -19.25
N TYR A 157 -7.91 11.17 -18.34
CA TYR A 157 -7.66 9.74 -18.62
C TYR A 157 -8.62 8.82 -17.86
N PRO A 158 -9.96 8.94 -18.06
CA PRO A 158 -10.95 8.22 -17.25
C PRO A 158 -10.86 6.68 -17.40
N GLU A 159 -10.38 6.20 -18.56
CA GLU A 159 -10.17 4.77 -18.83
C GLU A 159 -8.91 4.20 -18.17
N LYS A 160 -8.00 5.08 -17.72
CA LYS A 160 -6.71 4.69 -17.14
C LYS A 160 -6.63 4.96 -15.65
N ILE A 161 -7.10 6.10 -15.18
CA ILE A 161 -7.05 6.49 -13.77
C ILE A 161 -8.28 5.95 -13.06
N ILE A 162 -8.13 4.85 -12.33
CA ILE A 162 -9.26 4.13 -11.73
C ILE A 162 -9.48 4.43 -10.25
N GLY A 163 -8.66 5.28 -9.64
CA GLY A 163 -8.83 5.64 -8.24
C GLY A 163 -7.62 6.34 -7.64
N ILE A 164 -7.77 6.62 -6.36
CA ILE A 164 -6.71 7.18 -5.52
C ILE A 164 -6.62 6.43 -4.19
N LYS A 165 -5.39 6.13 -3.76
CA LYS A 165 -5.08 5.83 -2.35
C LYS A 165 -4.79 7.14 -1.66
N GLU A 166 -5.70 7.57 -0.79
CA GLU A 166 -5.56 8.80 -0.01
C GLU A 166 -5.06 8.48 1.40
N ALA A 167 -3.88 9.00 1.73
CA ALA A 167 -3.20 8.82 3.01
C ALA A 167 -2.67 10.16 3.55
N CYS A 168 -3.42 11.24 3.35
CA CYS A 168 -3.07 12.55 3.91
C CYS A 168 -3.43 12.66 5.40
N GLY A 169 -4.27 11.78 5.93
CA GLY A 169 -4.76 11.82 7.30
C GLY A 169 -5.75 12.96 7.56
N ASN A 170 -6.30 13.57 6.51
CA ASN A 170 -7.30 14.62 6.61
C ASN A 170 -8.65 14.10 6.08
N ILE A 171 -9.59 13.92 7.01
CA ILE A 171 -10.94 13.38 6.73
C ILE A 171 -11.72 14.30 5.80
N GLU A 172 -11.57 15.62 5.94
CA GLU A 172 -12.25 16.60 5.09
C GLU A 172 -11.78 16.49 3.64
N GLN A 173 -10.46 16.39 3.40
CA GLN A 173 -9.91 16.18 2.05
C GLN A 173 -10.37 14.84 1.47
N PHE A 174 -10.41 13.79 2.28
CA PHE A 174 -10.93 12.50 1.85
C PHE A 174 -12.40 12.61 1.43
N ALA A 175 -13.25 13.24 2.24
CA ALA A 175 -14.67 13.47 1.93
C ALA A 175 -14.84 14.30 0.65
N GLN A 176 -14.05 15.36 0.46
CA GLN A 176 -14.04 16.13 -0.78
C GLN A 176 -13.67 15.26 -1.98
N THR A 177 -12.67 14.40 -1.85
CA THR A 177 -12.27 13.47 -2.91
C THR A 177 -13.40 12.49 -3.24
N VAL A 178 -14.10 11.96 -2.24
CA VAL A 178 -15.31 11.13 -2.44
C VAL A 178 -16.40 11.90 -3.20
N THR A 179 -16.63 13.17 -2.83
CA THR A 179 -17.67 13.99 -3.45
C THR A 179 -17.41 14.26 -4.94
N ILE A 180 -16.14 14.45 -5.31
CA ILE A 180 -15.76 14.70 -6.71
C ILE A 180 -15.55 13.42 -7.52
N ALA A 181 -15.47 12.27 -6.85
CA ALA A 181 -15.37 10.97 -7.52
C ALA A 181 -16.66 10.67 -8.29
N ASN A 182 -16.53 10.26 -9.53
CA ASN A 182 -17.64 9.88 -10.39
C ASN A 182 -17.43 8.48 -10.94
N GLY A 183 -18.53 7.77 -11.20
CA GLY A 183 -18.50 6.48 -11.88
C GLY A 183 -17.67 5.43 -11.14
N ASP A 184 -16.70 4.84 -11.83
CA ASP A 184 -15.88 3.75 -11.31
C ASP A 184 -14.57 4.22 -10.63
N PHE A 185 -14.39 5.52 -10.41
CA PHE A 185 -13.22 6.05 -9.69
C PHE A 185 -13.28 5.70 -8.21
N ALA A 186 -12.33 4.85 -7.75
CA ALA A 186 -12.30 4.38 -6.37
C ALA A 186 -11.52 5.34 -5.47
N VAL A 187 -12.10 5.70 -4.31
CA VAL A 187 -11.40 6.44 -3.25
C VAL A 187 -11.07 5.48 -2.13
N ILE A 188 -9.78 5.17 -1.99
CA ILE A 188 -9.27 4.12 -1.12
C ILE A 188 -8.49 4.76 0.03
N SER A 189 -8.80 4.42 1.28
CA SER A 189 -8.02 4.88 2.43
C SER A 189 -6.60 4.28 2.42
N GLY A 190 -5.62 5.07 2.85
CA GLY A 190 -4.27 4.60 3.12
C GLY A 190 -3.94 4.53 4.61
N ASP A 191 -4.90 4.87 5.48
CA ASP A 191 -4.72 5.00 6.93
C ASP A 191 -5.54 3.94 7.68
N ASP A 192 -4.87 2.97 8.29
CA ASP A 192 -5.49 1.88 9.06
C ASP A 192 -6.32 2.40 10.26
N ASP A 193 -5.83 3.43 10.94
CA ASP A 193 -6.51 4.04 12.10
C ASP A 193 -7.86 4.66 11.75
N LEU A 194 -8.03 5.12 10.51
CA LEU A 194 -9.23 5.80 10.02
C LEU A 194 -10.09 4.91 9.12
N ALA A 195 -9.76 3.62 8.98
CA ALA A 195 -10.36 2.74 7.98
C ALA A 195 -11.89 2.71 8.04
N CYS A 196 -12.47 2.50 9.21
CA CYS A 196 -13.93 2.45 9.40
C CYS A 196 -14.60 3.79 9.06
N GLU A 197 -14.01 4.90 9.49
CA GLU A 197 -14.56 6.24 9.23
C GLU A 197 -14.51 6.57 7.74
N MET A 198 -13.39 6.29 7.08
CA MET A 198 -13.22 6.54 5.64
C MET A 198 -14.23 5.76 4.78
N VAL A 199 -14.48 4.49 5.10
CA VAL A 199 -15.50 3.72 4.36
C VAL A 199 -16.92 4.15 4.68
N LYS A 200 -17.19 4.69 5.89
CA LYS A 200 -18.51 5.25 6.24
C LYS A 200 -18.85 6.51 5.48
N ILE A 201 -17.87 7.36 5.22
CA ILE A 201 -18.07 8.60 4.44
C ILE A 201 -18.05 8.38 2.92
N GLY A 202 -17.99 7.13 2.47
CA GLY A 202 -18.13 6.77 1.06
C GLY A 202 -16.85 6.26 0.39
N GLY A 203 -15.79 6.00 1.16
CA GLY A 203 -14.59 5.32 0.63
C GLY A 203 -14.90 3.90 0.16
N ASP A 204 -14.19 3.47 -0.88
CA ASP A 204 -14.37 2.16 -1.53
C ASP A 204 -13.56 1.03 -0.88
N GLY A 205 -12.63 1.35 0.01
CA GLY A 205 -11.78 0.35 0.64
C GLY A 205 -10.58 0.94 1.37
N LEU A 206 -9.61 0.05 1.63
CA LEU A 206 -8.39 0.33 2.37
C LEU A 206 -7.21 -0.38 1.71
N ILE A 207 -6.06 0.29 1.58
CA ILE A 207 -4.77 -0.36 1.36
C ILE A 207 -4.00 -0.33 2.68
N SER A 208 -4.00 -1.45 3.38
CA SER A 208 -3.64 -1.64 4.78
C SER A 208 -2.18 -2.04 4.99
N VAL A 209 -1.60 -1.59 6.08
CA VAL A 209 -0.39 -2.15 6.70
C VAL A 209 -0.77 -3.25 7.70
N ALA A 210 -1.78 -2.99 8.54
CA ALA A 210 -2.27 -3.92 9.57
C ALA A 210 -2.78 -5.24 8.97
N GLY A 211 -3.29 -5.21 7.73
CA GLY A 211 -3.70 -6.40 6.99
C GLY A 211 -2.61 -7.44 6.80
N ASN A 212 -1.31 -7.08 6.89
CA ASN A 212 -0.24 -8.09 6.87
C ASN A 212 -0.34 -9.07 8.05
N ALA A 213 -0.76 -8.61 9.23
CA ALA A 213 -0.89 -9.42 10.44
C ALA A 213 -2.33 -9.90 10.66
N TRP A 214 -3.33 -9.05 10.39
CA TRP A 214 -4.73 -9.29 10.74
C TRP A 214 -5.67 -9.06 9.52
N PRO A 215 -5.53 -9.85 8.45
CA PRO A 215 -6.32 -9.64 7.24
C PRO A 215 -7.82 -9.82 7.46
N ALA A 216 -8.24 -10.77 8.28
CA ALA A 216 -9.67 -11.05 8.53
C ALA A 216 -10.34 -9.89 9.30
N GLU A 217 -9.70 -9.37 10.34
CA GLU A 217 -10.20 -8.25 11.15
C GLU A 217 -10.26 -6.97 10.31
N MET A 218 -9.22 -6.67 9.54
CA MET A 218 -9.20 -5.51 8.66
C MET A 218 -10.24 -5.65 7.54
N LYS A 219 -10.46 -6.85 7.03
CA LYS A 219 -11.54 -7.14 6.08
C LYS A 219 -12.92 -6.85 6.68
N GLN A 220 -13.17 -7.29 7.90
CA GLN A 220 -14.42 -7.03 8.61
C GLN A 220 -14.64 -5.53 8.81
N ILE A 221 -13.63 -4.78 9.26
CA ILE A 221 -13.69 -3.33 9.42
C ILE A 221 -14.14 -2.65 8.12
N VAL A 222 -13.50 -3.01 7.01
CA VAL A 222 -13.77 -2.38 5.71
C VAL A 222 -15.11 -2.78 5.14
N LYS A 223 -15.42 -4.09 5.12
CA LYS A 223 -16.62 -4.63 4.47
C LYS A 223 -17.88 -4.30 5.24
N GLU A 224 -17.83 -4.43 6.57
CA GLU A 224 -19.00 -4.30 7.44
C GLU A 224 -19.09 -2.89 8.07
N LYS A 225 -18.09 -2.03 7.83
CA LYS A 225 -17.96 -0.70 8.45
C LYS A 225 -17.98 -0.80 9.98
N ASP A 226 -17.28 -1.82 10.49
CA ASP A 226 -17.36 -2.25 11.89
C ASP A 226 -16.52 -1.36 12.81
N ALA A 227 -17.18 -0.39 13.45
CA ALA A 227 -16.52 0.51 14.40
C ALA A 227 -16.11 -0.20 15.72
N ILE A 228 -16.78 -1.30 16.08
CA ILE A 228 -16.44 -2.06 17.29
C ILE A 228 -15.12 -2.81 17.04
N MET A 229 -15.00 -3.46 15.89
CA MET A 229 -13.75 -4.11 15.49
C MET A 229 -12.63 -3.08 15.32
N GLN A 230 -12.89 -1.93 14.69
CA GLN A 230 -11.91 -0.83 14.59
C GLN A 230 -11.41 -0.40 15.97
N ALA A 231 -12.31 -0.23 16.94
CA ALA A 231 -11.95 0.14 18.32
C ALA A 231 -11.11 -0.95 19.01
N LYS A 232 -11.48 -2.23 18.86
CA LYS A 232 -10.69 -3.37 19.40
C LYS A 232 -9.29 -3.43 18.81
N MET A 233 -9.14 -3.13 17.53
CA MET A 233 -7.86 -3.14 16.82
C MET A 233 -7.04 -1.87 17.05
N GLY A 234 -7.65 -0.78 17.54
CA GLY A 234 -7.05 0.55 17.56
C GLY A 234 -5.67 0.61 18.23
N HIS A 235 -5.53 -0.02 19.42
CA HIS A 235 -4.22 -0.06 20.09
C HIS A 235 -3.16 -0.84 19.29
N ARG A 236 -3.52 -1.99 18.72
CA ARG A 236 -2.61 -2.81 17.89
C ARG A 236 -2.21 -2.08 16.62
N ILE A 237 -3.17 -1.42 15.95
CA ILE A 237 -2.90 -0.61 14.75
C ILE A 237 -1.96 0.54 15.10
N HIS A 238 -2.22 1.28 16.20
CA HIS A 238 -1.39 2.38 16.64
C HIS A 238 0.08 1.95 16.83
N LEU A 239 0.33 0.80 17.45
CA LEU A 239 1.68 0.28 17.70
C LEU A 239 2.48 0.02 16.41
N LEU A 240 1.82 -0.22 15.27
CA LEU A 240 2.50 -0.40 13.97
C LEU A 240 3.21 0.86 13.49
N PHE A 241 2.80 2.04 13.98
CA PHE A 241 3.25 3.33 13.47
C PHE A 241 4.07 4.16 14.48
N VAL A 242 4.19 3.73 15.74
CA VAL A 242 4.93 4.45 16.81
C VAL A 242 6.37 4.77 16.40
N GLU A 243 7.08 3.81 15.82
CA GLU A 243 8.44 4.00 15.28
C GLU A 243 8.48 3.88 13.75
N GLY A 244 7.30 4.03 13.13
CA GLY A 244 7.13 4.06 11.68
C GLY A 244 6.90 2.70 11.03
N ASN A 245 6.44 2.76 9.79
CA ASN A 245 6.20 1.61 8.93
C ASN A 245 7.38 1.49 7.94
N PRO A 246 8.04 0.30 7.82
CA PRO A 246 7.54 -1.02 8.22
C PRO A 246 8.07 -1.58 9.55
N SER A 247 8.82 -0.83 10.38
CA SER A 247 9.43 -1.37 11.60
C SER A 247 8.41 -2.00 12.56
N GLY A 248 7.28 -1.32 12.81
CA GLY A 248 6.22 -1.84 13.68
C GLY A 248 5.58 -3.12 13.17
N ILE A 249 5.14 -3.15 11.90
CA ILE A 249 4.51 -4.35 11.34
C ILE A 249 5.46 -5.54 11.25
N LYS A 250 6.74 -5.33 10.93
CA LYS A 250 7.72 -6.42 10.94
C LYS A 250 7.96 -6.96 12.34
N THR A 251 7.99 -6.12 13.35
CA THR A 251 8.04 -6.58 14.76
C THR A 251 6.83 -7.45 15.10
N VAL A 252 5.61 -7.01 14.76
CA VAL A 252 4.39 -7.81 14.98
C VAL A 252 4.46 -9.17 14.28
N LEU A 253 4.80 -9.19 13.00
CA LEU A 253 4.91 -10.44 12.23
C LEU A 253 6.01 -11.38 12.77
N THR A 254 7.06 -10.83 13.37
CA THR A 254 8.11 -11.61 14.05
C THR A 254 7.59 -12.25 15.33
N GLU A 255 6.87 -11.50 16.16
CA GLU A 255 6.24 -12.03 17.38
C GLU A 255 5.16 -13.09 17.05
N MET A 256 4.53 -13.00 15.87
CA MET A 256 3.62 -14.04 15.34
C MET A 256 4.38 -15.25 14.74
N GLY A 257 5.70 -15.23 14.72
CA GLY A 257 6.53 -16.33 14.17
C GLY A 257 6.52 -16.46 12.64
N MET A 258 6.09 -15.42 11.92
CA MET A 258 5.92 -15.47 10.46
C MET A 258 7.18 -15.05 9.70
N ILE A 259 7.96 -14.12 10.25
CA ILE A 259 9.19 -13.59 9.62
C ILE A 259 10.30 -13.38 10.66
N LYS A 260 11.52 -13.06 10.21
CA LYS A 260 12.59 -12.53 11.06
C LYS A 260 12.46 -11.01 11.21
N ASN A 261 12.86 -10.45 12.38
CA ASN A 261 12.84 -9.00 12.61
C ASN A 261 14.04 -8.32 11.96
N VAL A 262 14.14 -8.41 10.64
CA VAL A 262 15.24 -7.87 9.85
C VAL A 262 14.71 -6.81 8.89
N LEU A 263 15.33 -5.62 8.93
CA LEU A 263 15.11 -4.53 8.00
C LEU A 263 16.44 -4.17 7.35
N ARG A 264 16.41 -3.48 6.21
CA ARG A 264 17.61 -2.96 5.56
C ARG A 264 17.80 -1.48 5.84
N LEU A 265 19.03 -1.07 6.11
CA LEU A 265 19.32 0.36 6.31
C LEU A 265 18.78 1.23 5.16
N PRO A 266 18.24 2.41 5.46
CA PRO A 266 18.30 3.11 6.76
C PRO A 266 17.25 2.67 7.79
N MET A 267 16.35 1.73 7.43
CA MET A 267 15.36 1.22 8.38
C MET A 267 16.00 0.22 9.35
N VAL A 268 15.51 0.25 10.59
CA VAL A 268 15.95 -0.65 11.68
C VAL A 268 14.75 -1.23 12.40
N PRO A 269 14.88 -2.37 13.12
CA PRO A 269 13.86 -2.87 14.01
C PRO A 269 13.43 -1.82 15.04
N CYS A 270 12.21 -1.94 15.55
CA CYS A 270 11.76 -1.12 16.67
C CYS A 270 12.68 -1.28 17.89
N THR A 271 12.73 -0.25 18.74
CA THR A 271 13.46 -0.30 20.01
C THR A 271 12.97 -1.45 20.90
N GLU A 272 13.82 -1.95 21.77
CA GLU A 272 13.45 -3.04 22.70
C GLU A 272 12.20 -2.71 23.53
N ASN A 273 12.06 -1.45 23.94
CA ASN A 273 10.89 -0.99 24.67
C ASN A 273 9.60 -1.15 23.84
N THR A 274 9.61 -0.70 22.58
CA THR A 274 8.45 -0.84 21.68
C THR A 274 8.18 -2.30 21.36
N GLN A 275 9.20 -3.12 21.14
CA GLN A 275 9.03 -4.58 20.97
C GLN A 275 8.36 -5.23 22.19
N MET A 276 8.75 -4.86 23.44
CA MET A 276 8.09 -5.35 24.65
C MET A 276 6.62 -4.94 24.72
N VAL A 277 6.29 -3.69 24.35
CA VAL A 277 4.90 -3.21 24.33
C VAL A 277 4.07 -3.98 23.31
N ILE A 278 4.59 -4.17 22.11
CA ILE A 278 3.95 -4.97 21.05
C ILE A 278 3.70 -6.40 21.53
N ARG A 279 4.70 -7.07 22.12
CA ARG A 279 4.58 -8.44 22.66
C ARG A 279 3.47 -8.54 23.70
N ARG A 280 3.40 -7.58 24.62
CA ARG A 280 2.33 -7.53 25.64
C ARG A 280 0.95 -7.34 25.03
N ALA A 281 0.82 -6.43 24.04
CA ALA A 281 -0.44 -6.19 23.36
C ALA A 281 -0.94 -7.42 22.58
N LEU A 282 -0.03 -8.21 22.01
CA LEU A 282 -0.38 -9.46 21.33
C LEU A 282 -0.81 -10.57 22.32
N ALA A 283 -0.21 -10.63 23.52
CA ALA A 283 -0.54 -11.62 24.54
C ALA A 283 -1.88 -11.37 25.25
N GLN A 284 -2.43 -10.16 25.16
CA GLN A 284 -3.72 -9.79 25.78
C GLN A 284 -4.94 -10.10 24.91
N GLY A 285 -4.77 -10.79 23.78
CA GLY A 285 -5.85 -11.25 22.92
C GLY A 285 -6.26 -10.28 21.87
#